data_4bb86c6e2b6e1e11ef21b48cc710e586
#
_entry.id   4bb86c6e2b6e1e11ef21b48cc710e586
#
_cell.length_a   1.000
_cell.length_b   1.000
_cell.length_c   1.000
_cell.angle_alpha   90.00
_cell.angle_beta   90.00
_cell.angle_gamma   90.00
#
_symmetry.space_group_name_H-M   'P 1'
#
loop_
_entity.id
_entity.type
_entity.pdbx_description
1 polymer ?
#
loop_
_entity_poly.entity_id
_entity_poly.type
_entity_poly.pdbx_seq_one_letter_code
_entity_poly.pdbx_strand_id
1 'polypeptide(L)'
;MEPLTEVFMDILSNKYKMMVHLHKEDDVMVLIQLVNEFGIKAVANHCAEEVFAALKAASIPVVYGPMDSFPYKVELKHESWRNVEKLMTSKAKFSFMSDHPIILQRNLFYTLRHLLRIGRSKADAISKITKEAADIIGVSDIGQIKAGYKASFVVWNGDPFSLSSYPVLVIAEGKTVYQG
;
A
#
# COMPACT_ATOMS: atom_id res chain seq x y z
N MET A 1 7.21 21.91 -24.70
CA MET A 1 8.06 21.15 -23.76
C MET A 1 7.89 19.69 -24.11
N GLU A 2 8.95 18.90 -24.07
CA GLU A 2 8.81 17.46 -24.30
C GLU A 2 8.03 16.81 -23.14
N PRO A 3 7.16 15.81 -23.41
CA PRO A 3 6.30 15.20 -22.37
C PRO A 3 7.07 14.71 -21.14
N LEU A 4 8.27 14.18 -21.33
CA LEU A 4 9.12 13.70 -20.24
C LEU A 4 9.59 14.85 -19.33
N THR A 5 9.94 15.99 -19.91
CA THR A 5 10.35 17.19 -19.16
C THR A 5 9.19 17.71 -18.30
N GLU A 6 7.97 17.70 -18.83
CA GLU A 6 6.77 18.13 -18.08
C GLU A 6 6.54 17.24 -16.86
N VAL A 7 6.65 15.93 -17.01
CA VAL A 7 6.51 14.96 -15.88
C VAL A 7 7.56 15.23 -14.81
N PHE A 8 8.84 15.44 -15.17
CA PHE A 8 9.87 15.75 -14.20
C PHE A 8 9.62 17.09 -13.48
N MET A 9 9.16 18.12 -14.18
CA MET A 9 8.80 19.39 -13.54
C MET A 9 7.61 19.24 -12.57
N ASP A 10 6.62 18.42 -12.91
CA ASP A 10 5.50 18.10 -12.03
C ASP A 10 5.95 17.34 -10.76
N ILE A 11 6.92 16.44 -10.88
CA ILE A 11 7.51 15.73 -9.73
C ILE A 11 8.30 16.71 -8.84
N LEU A 12 9.19 17.51 -9.43
CA LEU A 12 10.02 18.49 -8.71
C LEU A 12 9.17 19.57 -8.01
N SER A 13 8.03 19.93 -8.58
CA SER A 13 7.06 20.85 -7.95
C SER A 13 6.16 20.17 -6.92
N ASN A 14 6.32 18.87 -6.67
CA ASN A 14 5.49 18.07 -5.77
C ASN A 14 3.99 17.97 -6.16
N LYS A 15 3.67 18.23 -7.42
CA LYS A 15 2.33 18.03 -7.97
C LYS A 15 1.94 16.54 -7.95
N TYR A 16 2.90 15.66 -8.23
CA TYR A 16 2.75 14.21 -8.15
C TYR A 16 3.74 13.60 -7.16
N LYS A 17 3.37 12.45 -6.60
CA LYS A 17 4.27 11.57 -5.84
C LYS A 17 4.85 10.53 -6.79
N MET A 18 6.14 10.25 -6.66
CA MET A 18 6.77 9.12 -7.35
C MET A 18 6.46 7.81 -6.63
N MET A 19 5.97 6.82 -7.36
CA MET A 19 5.87 5.43 -6.89
C MET A 19 7.11 4.70 -7.39
N VAL A 20 8.04 4.35 -6.49
CA VAL A 20 9.36 3.83 -6.85
C VAL A 20 9.47 2.36 -6.51
N HIS A 21 9.63 1.53 -7.53
CA HIS A 21 9.86 0.09 -7.39
C HIS A 21 11.30 -0.15 -6.97
N LEU A 22 11.51 -0.81 -5.83
CA LEU A 22 12.83 -1.14 -5.30
C LEU A 22 12.76 -2.30 -4.31
N HIS A 23 13.82 -3.12 -4.30
CA HIS A 23 13.90 -4.28 -3.43
C HIS A 23 15.06 -4.18 -2.45
N LYS A 24 16.22 -3.70 -2.92
CA LYS A 24 17.48 -3.75 -2.18
C LYS A 24 17.66 -2.54 -1.26
N GLU A 25 18.48 -2.73 -0.25
CA GLU A 25 18.83 -1.68 0.71
C GLU A 25 19.55 -0.51 0.03
N ASP A 26 20.46 -0.75 -0.89
CA ASP A 26 21.19 0.29 -1.63
C ASP A 26 20.24 1.12 -2.50
N ASP A 27 19.27 0.52 -3.18
CA ASP A 27 18.26 1.23 -3.95
C ASP A 27 17.43 2.18 -3.06
N VAL A 28 17.07 1.72 -1.85
CA VAL A 28 16.35 2.54 -0.88
C VAL A 28 17.20 3.71 -0.39
N MET A 29 18.49 3.49 -0.16
CA MET A 29 19.40 4.58 0.25
C MET A 29 19.53 5.63 -0.85
N VAL A 30 19.59 5.23 -2.13
CA VAL A 30 19.57 6.16 -3.28
C VAL A 30 18.23 6.93 -3.31
N LEU A 31 17.09 6.27 -3.11
CA LEU A 31 15.81 6.95 -3.05
C LEU A 31 15.77 8.01 -1.93
N ILE A 32 16.24 7.67 -0.74
CA ILE A 32 16.32 8.61 0.39
C ILE A 32 17.20 9.81 0.05
N GLN A 33 18.35 9.59 -0.60
CA GLN A 33 19.23 10.66 -1.06
C GLN A 33 18.50 11.58 -2.05
N LEU A 34 17.84 11.03 -3.06
CA LEU A 34 17.09 11.81 -4.06
C LEU A 34 15.96 12.63 -3.42
N VAL A 35 15.21 12.03 -2.49
CA VAL A 35 14.15 12.74 -1.76
C VAL A 35 14.71 13.90 -0.96
N ASN A 36 15.85 13.73 -0.28
CA ASN A 36 16.49 14.78 0.50
C ASN A 36 17.11 15.88 -0.37
N GLU A 37 17.73 15.51 -1.50
CA GLU A 37 18.40 16.43 -2.39
C GLU A 37 17.41 17.33 -3.16
N PHE A 38 16.35 16.73 -3.70
CA PHE A 38 15.38 17.42 -4.55
C PHE A 38 14.09 17.83 -3.85
N GLY A 39 13.88 17.45 -2.59
CA GLY A 39 12.67 17.75 -1.83
C GLY A 39 11.39 17.14 -2.43
N ILE A 40 11.52 16.06 -3.19
CA ILE A 40 10.41 15.40 -3.88
C ILE A 40 9.61 14.47 -2.96
N LYS A 41 8.34 14.22 -3.30
CA LYS A 41 7.50 13.26 -2.62
C LYS A 41 7.61 11.90 -3.31
N ALA A 42 7.99 10.88 -2.55
CA ALA A 42 8.09 9.51 -3.05
C ALA A 42 7.38 8.51 -2.14
N VAL A 43 7.05 7.36 -2.71
CA VAL A 43 6.52 6.18 -2.03
C VAL A 43 7.38 5.01 -2.46
N ALA A 44 7.87 4.25 -1.51
CA ALA A 44 8.69 3.07 -1.75
C ALA A 44 7.80 1.83 -1.93
N ASN A 45 7.91 1.16 -3.08
CA ASN A 45 7.17 -0.06 -3.36
C ASN A 45 8.07 -1.28 -3.14
N HIS A 46 7.53 -2.36 -2.55
CA HIS A 46 8.21 -3.59 -2.13
C HIS A 46 9.09 -3.36 -0.91
N CYS A 47 10.39 -3.16 -1.06
CA CYS A 47 11.41 -2.93 -0.04
C CYS A 47 11.75 -4.16 0.82
N ALA A 48 13.04 -4.31 1.08
CA ALA A 48 13.53 -5.23 2.08
C ALA A 48 13.19 -4.76 3.51
N GLU A 49 13.10 -5.70 4.44
CA GLU A 49 12.67 -5.41 5.82
C GLU A 49 13.65 -4.54 6.61
N GLU A 50 14.93 -4.60 6.26
CA GLU A 50 16.02 -3.90 6.93
C GLU A 50 15.91 -2.37 6.80
N VAL A 51 15.21 -1.89 5.77
CA VAL A 51 15.15 -0.45 5.46
C VAL A 51 13.91 0.27 6.00
N PHE A 52 12.96 -0.42 6.64
CA PHE A 52 11.72 0.22 7.11
C PHE A 52 11.98 1.37 8.11
N ALA A 53 12.98 1.23 8.97
CA ALA A 53 13.35 2.28 9.92
C ALA A 53 13.93 3.51 9.21
N ALA A 54 14.77 3.32 8.19
CA ALA A 54 15.34 4.39 7.38
C ALA A 54 14.26 5.14 6.59
N LEU A 55 13.33 4.40 5.97
CA LEU A 55 12.18 4.98 5.26
C LEU A 55 11.28 5.79 6.22
N LYS A 56 11.05 5.29 7.44
CA LYS A 56 10.33 6.04 8.48
C LYS A 56 11.05 7.33 8.83
N ALA A 57 12.37 7.31 9.04
CA ALA A 57 13.16 8.50 9.36
C ALA A 57 13.11 9.53 8.23
N ALA A 58 13.14 9.09 6.98
CA ALA A 58 13.01 9.93 5.80
C ALA A 58 11.56 10.35 5.48
N SER A 59 10.57 9.92 6.28
CA SER A 59 9.13 10.17 6.04
C SER A 59 8.61 9.65 4.70
N ILE A 60 9.25 8.62 4.14
CA ILE A 60 8.84 7.96 2.90
C ILE A 60 7.90 6.80 3.25
N PRO A 61 6.62 6.82 2.81
CA PRO A 61 5.71 5.72 3.05
C PRO A 61 6.04 4.51 2.18
N VAL A 62 5.56 3.34 2.61
CA VAL A 62 5.81 2.04 1.97
C VAL A 62 4.50 1.46 1.42
N VAL A 63 4.52 0.96 0.19
CA VAL A 63 3.48 0.05 -0.33
C VAL A 63 4.10 -1.33 -0.41
N TYR A 64 3.81 -2.16 0.60
CA TYR A 64 4.48 -3.43 0.84
C TYR A 64 3.75 -4.61 0.20
N GLY A 65 4.50 -5.50 -0.41
CA GLY A 65 4.00 -6.73 -1.04
C GLY A 65 4.73 -7.06 -2.35
N PRO A 66 4.32 -8.14 -3.01
CA PRO A 66 3.25 -9.08 -2.69
C PRO A 66 3.68 -10.10 -1.63
N MET A 67 2.92 -10.25 -0.54
CA MET A 67 3.34 -11.08 0.61
C MET A 67 3.14 -12.59 0.44
N ASP A 68 2.33 -12.99 -0.52
CA ASP A 68 1.96 -14.40 -0.75
C ASP A 68 2.62 -14.97 -2.03
N SER A 69 3.59 -14.28 -2.59
CA SER A 69 4.44 -14.79 -3.67
C SER A 69 5.55 -15.68 -3.10
N PHE A 70 6.13 -16.51 -3.94
CA PHE A 70 7.36 -17.19 -3.54
C PHE A 70 8.60 -16.41 -4.07
N PRO A 71 9.75 -16.53 -3.39
CA PRO A 71 10.94 -15.75 -3.72
C PRO A 71 11.63 -16.32 -4.97
N TYR A 72 11.17 -15.92 -6.14
CA TYR A 72 11.77 -16.34 -7.43
C TYR A 72 12.94 -15.48 -7.88
N LYS A 73 13.20 -14.37 -7.17
CA LYS A 73 14.36 -13.49 -7.39
C LYS A 73 15.26 -13.50 -6.17
N VAL A 74 16.56 -13.31 -6.38
CA VAL A 74 17.54 -13.23 -5.28
C VAL A 74 17.23 -12.12 -4.29
N GLU A 75 16.72 -11.01 -4.77
CA GLU A 75 16.30 -9.86 -3.96
C GLU A 75 15.15 -10.19 -3.00
N LEU A 76 14.35 -11.22 -3.29
CA LEU A 76 13.21 -11.64 -2.49
C LEU A 76 13.53 -12.76 -1.49
N LYS A 77 14.80 -13.15 -1.36
CA LYS A 77 15.22 -14.28 -0.50
C LYS A 77 14.83 -14.15 0.98
N HIS A 78 14.61 -12.93 1.45
CA HIS A 78 14.18 -12.61 2.82
C HIS A 78 12.68 -12.26 2.93
N GLU A 79 11.94 -12.40 1.82
CA GLU A 79 10.48 -12.20 1.85
C GLU A 79 9.81 -13.19 2.80
N SER A 80 9.05 -12.65 3.73
CA SER A 80 8.31 -13.40 4.72
C SER A 80 7.08 -12.62 5.16
N TRP A 81 5.97 -13.31 5.40
CA TRP A 81 4.81 -12.69 6.01
C TRP A 81 5.10 -12.08 7.39
N ARG A 82 6.15 -12.55 8.09
CA ARG A 82 6.59 -12.00 9.39
C ARG A 82 7.20 -10.61 9.28
N ASN A 83 7.60 -10.18 8.09
CA ASN A 83 8.12 -8.84 7.87
C ASN A 83 7.07 -7.76 8.18
N VAL A 84 5.78 -8.11 8.19
CA VAL A 84 4.70 -7.23 8.65
C VAL A 84 4.88 -6.79 10.10
N GLU A 85 5.42 -7.65 10.97
CA GLU A 85 5.72 -7.29 12.37
C GLU A 85 6.83 -6.24 12.45
N LYS A 86 7.87 -6.40 11.65
CA LYS A 86 8.97 -5.41 11.55
C LYS A 86 8.47 -4.09 10.98
N LEU A 87 7.63 -4.15 9.94
CA LEU A 87 7.01 -2.97 9.34
C LEU A 87 6.15 -2.20 10.37
N MET A 88 5.32 -2.91 11.15
CA MET A 88 4.54 -2.31 12.24
C MET A 88 5.44 -1.70 13.33
N THR A 89 6.49 -2.39 13.73
CA THR A 89 7.43 -1.93 14.76
C THR A 89 8.20 -0.69 14.33
N SER A 90 8.53 -0.58 13.06
CA SER A 90 9.22 0.60 12.48
C SER A 90 8.37 1.88 12.55
N LYS A 91 7.05 1.76 12.71
CA LYS A 91 6.08 2.87 12.65
C LYS A 91 6.09 3.65 11.32
N ALA A 92 6.62 3.06 10.26
CA ALA A 92 6.49 3.61 8.92
C ALA A 92 5.01 3.66 8.51
N LYS A 93 4.60 4.66 7.75
CA LYS A 93 3.31 4.62 7.07
C LYS A 93 3.36 3.57 5.99
N PHE A 94 2.39 2.67 5.94
CA PHE A 94 2.36 1.64 4.91
C PHE A 94 0.96 1.22 4.51
N SER A 95 0.88 0.69 3.31
CA SER A 95 -0.26 0.00 2.72
C SER A 95 0.23 -1.31 2.10
N PHE A 96 -0.69 -2.15 1.63
CA PHE A 96 -0.35 -3.37 0.92
C PHE A 96 -0.65 -3.27 -0.57
N MET A 97 0.09 -4.05 -1.37
CA MET A 97 -0.18 -4.27 -2.78
C MET A 97 -0.16 -5.76 -3.13
N SER A 98 -0.83 -6.10 -4.21
CA SER A 98 -0.82 -7.43 -4.81
C SER A 98 0.27 -7.61 -5.87
N ASP A 99 0.79 -6.50 -6.39
CA ASP A 99 1.71 -6.50 -7.54
C ASP A 99 1.15 -7.34 -8.69
N HIS A 100 -0.15 -7.10 -9.00
CA HIS A 100 -0.84 -7.85 -10.06
C HIS A 100 -0.04 -7.83 -11.37
N PRO A 101 0.18 -8.97 -12.04
CA PRO A 101 -0.47 -10.28 -11.83
C PRO A 101 0.27 -11.26 -10.91
N ILE A 102 1.31 -10.86 -10.21
CA ILE A 102 2.09 -11.75 -9.31
C ILE A 102 1.13 -12.39 -8.28
N ILE A 103 0.37 -11.57 -7.56
CA ILE A 103 -0.80 -12.00 -6.82
C ILE A 103 -2.01 -11.33 -7.44
N LEU A 104 -3.04 -12.09 -7.75
CA LEU A 104 -4.26 -11.54 -8.33
C LEU A 104 -4.84 -10.46 -7.44
N GLN A 105 -5.20 -9.31 -8.01
CA GLN A 105 -5.71 -8.17 -7.27
C GLN A 105 -6.90 -8.52 -6.36
N ARG A 106 -7.78 -9.44 -6.77
CA ARG A 106 -8.90 -9.95 -5.97
C ARG A 106 -8.46 -10.61 -4.66
N ASN A 107 -7.19 -11.02 -4.56
CA ASN A 107 -6.63 -11.68 -3.37
C ASN A 107 -5.96 -10.67 -2.41
N LEU A 108 -5.90 -9.39 -2.75
CA LEU A 108 -5.29 -8.36 -1.90
C LEU A 108 -5.91 -8.34 -0.50
N PHE A 109 -7.23 -8.53 -0.39
CA PHE A 109 -7.91 -8.58 0.90
C PHE A 109 -7.38 -9.69 1.81
N TYR A 110 -7.04 -10.86 1.27
CA TYR A 110 -6.52 -11.99 2.04
C TYR A 110 -5.15 -11.72 2.66
N THR A 111 -4.38 -10.78 2.12
CA THR A 111 -3.10 -10.34 2.68
C THR A 111 -3.27 -9.79 4.10
N LEU A 112 -4.43 -9.21 4.41
CA LEU A 112 -4.73 -8.64 5.73
C LEU A 112 -4.68 -9.66 6.87
N ARG A 113 -4.84 -10.97 6.59
CA ARG A 113 -4.73 -12.03 7.60
C ARG A 113 -3.39 -12.01 8.34
N HIS A 114 -2.34 -11.53 7.70
CA HIS A 114 -1.01 -11.44 8.32
C HIS A 114 -0.98 -10.42 9.45
N LEU A 115 -1.74 -9.32 9.36
CA LEU A 115 -1.92 -8.37 10.45
C LEU A 115 -2.71 -9.01 11.62
N LEU A 116 -3.74 -9.78 11.32
CA LEU A 116 -4.52 -10.48 12.36
C LEU A 116 -3.65 -11.51 13.10
N ARG A 117 -2.74 -12.21 12.42
CA ARG A 117 -1.81 -13.17 13.03
C ARG A 117 -0.86 -12.53 14.04
N ILE A 118 -0.53 -11.26 13.88
CA ILE A 118 0.29 -10.49 14.84
C ILE A 118 -0.57 -9.68 15.82
N GLY A 119 -1.85 -10.01 15.97
CA GLY A 119 -2.74 -9.45 16.98
C GLY A 119 -3.34 -8.09 16.64
N ARG A 120 -3.30 -7.65 15.39
CA ARG A 120 -3.96 -6.39 14.98
C ARG A 120 -5.47 -6.58 14.85
N SER A 121 -6.23 -5.51 15.11
CA SER A 121 -7.67 -5.54 14.94
C SER A 121 -8.07 -5.61 13.46
N LYS A 122 -9.27 -6.13 13.18
CA LYS A 122 -9.84 -6.15 11.81
C LYS A 122 -9.95 -4.75 11.20
N ALA A 123 -10.33 -3.76 12.01
CA ALA A 123 -10.44 -2.37 11.57
C ALA A 123 -9.07 -1.80 11.15
N ASP A 124 -8.03 -2.07 11.95
CA ASP A 124 -6.66 -1.65 11.65
C ASP A 124 -6.15 -2.35 10.37
N ALA A 125 -6.44 -3.65 10.21
CA ALA A 125 -6.09 -4.39 9.01
C ALA A 125 -6.76 -3.81 7.74
N ILE A 126 -8.07 -3.56 7.78
CA ILE A 126 -8.82 -2.97 6.66
C ILE A 126 -8.30 -1.56 6.33
N SER A 127 -7.91 -0.77 7.34
CA SER A 127 -7.39 0.58 7.10
C SER A 127 -6.17 0.58 6.18
N LYS A 128 -5.37 -0.49 6.17
CA LYS A 128 -4.14 -0.60 5.35
C LYS A 128 -4.39 -0.66 3.85
N ILE A 129 -5.56 -1.12 3.41
CA ILE A 129 -5.94 -1.15 1.99
C ILE A 129 -7.07 -0.16 1.66
N THR A 130 -7.45 0.68 2.60
CA THR A 130 -8.49 1.71 2.43
C THR A 130 -7.95 3.09 2.80
N LYS A 131 -8.17 3.53 4.03
CA LYS A 131 -7.78 4.88 4.50
C LYS A 131 -6.29 5.15 4.35
N GLU A 132 -5.44 4.26 4.84
CA GLU A 132 -3.99 4.49 4.78
C GLU A 132 -3.45 4.41 3.36
N ALA A 133 -4.02 3.53 2.53
CA ALA A 133 -3.71 3.50 1.10
C ALA A 133 -4.06 4.84 0.43
N ALA A 134 -5.26 5.37 0.68
CA ALA A 134 -5.71 6.67 0.16
C ALA A 134 -4.78 7.81 0.63
N ASP A 135 -4.42 7.84 1.90
CA ASP A 135 -3.51 8.83 2.48
C ASP A 135 -2.10 8.77 1.82
N ILE A 136 -1.60 7.56 1.54
CA ILE A 136 -0.29 7.36 0.91
C ILE A 136 -0.29 7.89 -0.53
N ILE A 137 -1.31 7.57 -1.33
CA ILE A 137 -1.39 8.07 -2.71
C ILE A 137 -1.85 9.53 -2.80
N GLY A 138 -2.35 10.10 -1.69
CA GLY A 138 -2.74 11.51 -1.61
C GLY A 138 -4.17 11.80 -2.07
N VAL A 139 -5.06 10.81 -2.02
CA VAL A 139 -6.48 10.98 -2.30
C VAL A 139 -7.25 11.17 -0.99
N SER A 140 -7.96 12.28 -0.83
CA SER A 140 -8.52 12.71 0.46
C SER A 140 -10.01 12.42 0.65
N ASP A 141 -10.72 11.98 -0.40
CA ASP A 141 -12.17 11.83 -0.42
C ASP A 141 -12.64 10.36 -0.55
N ILE A 142 -11.72 9.40 -0.33
CA ILE A 142 -11.98 7.96 -0.37
C ILE A 142 -11.38 7.24 0.85
N GLY A 143 -11.62 5.94 0.96
CA GLY A 143 -10.99 5.06 1.97
C GLY A 143 -11.70 5.04 3.31
N GLN A 144 -12.75 5.81 3.50
CA GLN A 144 -13.57 5.84 4.72
C GLN A 144 -15.05 6.07 4.39
N ILE A 145 -15.92 5.52 5.24
CA ILE A 145 -17.36 5.88 5.22
C ILE A 145 -17.51 7.12 6.11
N LYS A 146 -17.56 8.28 5.48
CA LYS A 146 -17.62 9.58 6.16
C LYS A 146 -18.38 10.60 5.31
N ALA A 147 -19.10 11.52 5.97
CA ALA A 147 -19.79 12.62 5.27
C ALA A 147 -18.78 13.43 4.44
N GLY A 148 -19.14 13.74 3.19
CA GLY A 148 -18.28 14.44 2.23
C GLY A 148 -17.30 13.55 1.45
N TYR A 149 -17.24 12.25 1.77
CA TYR A 149 -16.43 11.28 1.03
C TYR A 149 -17.25 10.63 -0.10
N LYS A 150 -16.58 10.17 -1.15
CA LYS A 150 -17.20 9.37 -2.20
C LYS A 150 -17.82 8.12 -1.61
N ALA A 151 -19.05 7.84 -1.94
CA ALA A 151 -19.77 6.65 -1.48
C ALA A 151 -19.27 5.40 -2.23
N SER A 152 -18.13 4.86 -1.77
CA SER A 152 -17.52 3.64 -2.30
C SER A 152 -17.28 2.66 -1.16
N PHE A 153 -18.03 1.55 -1.13
CA PHE A 153 -17.95 0.56 -0.05
C PHE A 153 -18.48 -0.80 -0.49
N VAL A 154 -18.13 -1.81 0.30
CA VAL A 154 -18.55 -3.20 0.09
C VAL A 154 -19.39 -3.64 1.30
N VAL A 155 -20.56 -4.24 1.03
CA VAL A 155 -21.40 -4.90 2.03
C VAL A 155 -21.18 -6.41 1.93
N TRP A 156 -20.95 -7.03 3.09
CA TRP A 156 -20.72 -8.46 3.21
C TRP A 156 -21.90 -9.13 3.89
N ASN A 157 -22.14 -10.41 3.60
CA ASN A 157 -23.18 -11.21 4.27
C ASN A 157 -22.83 -11.62 5.71
N GLY A 158 -21.63 -11.27 6.17
CA GLY A 158 -21.11 -11.56 7.51
C GLY A 158 -19.76 -10.91 7.75
N ASP A 159 -18.97 -11.50 8.63
CA ASP A 159 -17.62 -11.02 8.91
C ASP A 159 -16.71 -11.20 7.67
N PRO A 160 -16.15 -10.15 7.08
CA PRO A 160 -15.33 -10.25 5.86
C PRO A 160 -14.08 -11.13 6.03
N PHE A 161 -13.64 -11.40 7.26
CA PHE A 161 -12.51 -12.29 7.56
C PHE A 161 -12.92 -13.75 7.76
N SER A 162 -14.21 -14.06 7.71
CA SER A 162 -14.68 -15.44 7.67
C SER A 162 -14.54 -16.01 6.26
N LEU A 163 -14.05 -17.25 6.14
CA LEU A 163 -13.92 -17.93 4.85
C LEU A 163 -15.26 -18.19 4.15
N SER A 164 -16.37 -18.19 4.90
CA SER A 164 -17.72 -18.37 4.38
C SER A 164 -18.41 -17.07 3.96
N SER A 165 -17.79 -15.92 4.23
CA SER A 165 -18.37 -14.61 3.90
C SER A 165 -17.98 -14.16 2.49
N TYR A 166 -18.91 -13.47 1.83
CA TYR A 166 -18.71 -12.93 0.50
C TYR A 166 -19.43 -11.57 0.35
N PRO A 167 -19.00 -10.72 -0.60
CA PRO A 167 -19.68 -9.47 -0.89
C PRO A 167 -21.09 -9.72 -1.43
N VAL A 168 -22.09 -9.05 -0.87
CA VAL A 168 -23.49 -9.05 -1.38
C VAL A 168 -23.84 -7.77 -2.11
N LEU A 169 -23.11 -6.70 -1.88
CA LEU A 169 -23.30 -5.43 -2.58
C LEU A 169 -21.98 -4.67 -2.66
N VAL A 170 -21.69 -4.10 -3.84
CA VAL A 170 -20.58 -3.19 -4.04
C VAL A 170 -21.09 -1.88 -4.62
N ILE A 171 -20.80 -0.79 -3.93
CA ILE A 171 -21.10 0.58 -4.36
C ILE A 171 -19.79 1.26 -4.76
N ALA A 172 -19.75 1.87 -5.92
CA ALA A 172 -18.66 2.72 -6.38
C ALA A 172 -19.20 4.10 -6.74
N GLU A 173 -18.71 5.12 -6.07
CA GLU A 173 -19.13 6.52 -6.25
C GLU A 173 -20.67 6.70 -6.24
N GLY A 174 -21.35 6.03 -5.31
CA GLY A 174 -22.79 6.09 -5.15
C GLY A 174 -23.59 5.20 -6.11
N LYS A 175 -22.94 4.46 -6.99
CA LYS A 175 -23.61 3.56 -7.95
C LYS A 175 -23.39 2.10 -7.56
N THR A 176 -24.44 1.29 -7.65
CA THR A 176 -24.34 -0.16 -7.50
C THR A 176 -23.57 -0.73 -8.71
N VAL A 177 -22.43 -1.37 -8.44
CA VAL A 177 -21.60 -2.02 -9.47
C VAL A 177 -21.65 -3.55 -9.38
N TYR A 178 -22.09 -4.07 -8.24
CA TYR A 178 -22.33 -5.50 -8.03
C TYR A 178 -23.44 -5.68 -6.99
N GLN A 179 -24.33 -6.65 -7.22
CA GLN A 179 -25.32 -7.14 -6.28
C GLN A 179 -25.45 -8.66 -6.49
N GLY A 180 -25.16 -9.44 -5.41
CA GLY A 180 -25.25 -10.90 -5.37
C GLY A 180 -26.53 -11.41 -4.72
#